data_dc3f2be0a0a0b760aeb27daf0c4a8419
#
_entry.id   dc3f2be0a0a0b760aeb27daf0c4a8419
#
_cell.length_a   1.000
_cell.length_b   1.000
_cell.length_c   1.000
_cell.angle_alpha   90.00
_cell.angle_beta   90.00
_cell.angle_gamma   90.00
#
_symmetry.space_group_name_H-M   'P 1'
#
loop_
_entity.id
_entity.type
_entity.pdbx_description
1 polymer ?
#
loop_
_entity_poly.entity_id
_entity_poly.type
_entity_poly.pdbx_seq_one_letter_code
_entity_poly.pdbx_strand_id
1 'polypeptide(L)'
;MIRFLLKGLLRDRSRSLFPVLIVAAGVALTVFLFCWLRGVEASLLRSTAHFGSGYLRVTTRAYAAEGDQAANDLALLGVDTLLEGLRSSYPDLAWTPRIGFGGLLDVPDAKGETRVQAPVAGMGVDLLSPGSPERAVLRIGASIVQGRAPARRGEIVISDELARRLDVRPGQVATLIGSTMNGSMALANFTVTGTVRFGVGPMDHGAMIADLADVQRTLDMTGGASQLVGFFRDDLYHERRADSVAARFNAAHRGGGAYAPVMETLREASGLSDLLDYVSLVLNVLIGFFVFAMSIVLWNAGLMGSLRRYGEIGVRLAVGEDRGHIYRSMLAESVAIGLAGSLVGTALGLGVAWYLQVHGFNLRPFLKDSTMMIDDVLRARVTPAGAAIGFLPGLAATLLGTAISGIGIYRRQTSQLFKELEA
;
A
#
# COMPACT_ATOMS: atom_id res chain seq x y z
N MET A 1 -23.54 33.09 26.14
CA MET A 1 -24.28 32.22 25.21
C MET A 1 -23.69 30.82 25.07
N ILE A 2 -22.42 30.65 24.69
CA ILE A 2 -21.78 29.33 24.51
C ILE A 2 -21.80 28.45 25.76
N ARG A 3 -21.52 29.00 26.96
CA ARG A 3 -21.61 28.28 28.23
C ARG A 3 -23.02 27.78 28.59
N PHE A 4 -24.06 28.52 28.17
CA PHE A 4 -25.45 28.15 28.39
C PHE A 4 -25.88 27.01 27.44
N LEU A 5 -25.47 27.05 26.16
CA LEU A 5 -25.68 26.01 25.16
C LEU A 5 -24.97 24.71 25.54
N LEU A 6 -23.70 24.79 26.00
CA LEU A 6 -22.96 23.63 26.48
C LEU A 6 -23.59 22.99 27.74
N LYS A 7 -24.09 23.80 28.69
CA LYS A 7 -24.82 23.29 29.86
C LYS A 7 -26.18 22.66 29.45
N GLY A 8 -26.87 23.21 28.45
CA GLY A 8 -28.10 22.65 27.89
C GLY A 8 -27.87 21.29 27.23
N LEU A 9 -26.81 21.16 26.43
CA LEU A 9 -26.38 19.90 25.79
C LEU A 9 -26.02 18.80 26.80
N LEU A 10 -25.38 19.15 27.91
CA LEU A 10 -24.98 18.23 28.97
C LEU A 10 -26.15 17.82 29.88
N ARG A 11 -27.17 18.68 30.04
CA ARG A 11 -28.31 18.43 30.93
C ARG A 11 -29.41 17.57 30.25
N ASP A 12 -29.58 17.66 28.93
CA ASP A 12 -30.55 16.86 28.18
C ASP A 12 -29.85 15.77 27.35
N ARG A 13 -29.25 14.83 28.07
CA ARG A 13 -28.41 13.75 27.49
C ARG A 13 -29.11 12.91 26.43
N SER A 14 -30.43 12.71 26.58
CA SER A 14 -31.20 11.85 25.65
C SER A 14 -31.39 12.47 24.25
N ARG A 15 -31.42 13.79 24.15
CA ARG A 15 -31.70 14.54 22.91
C ARG A 15 -30.44 14.87 22.07
N SER A 16 -29.32 15.12 22.70
CA SER A 16 -28.04 15.47 22.01
C SER A 16 -27.14 14.27 21.75
N LEU A 17 -27.24 13.23 22.58
CA LEU A 17 -26.34 12.08 22.51
C LEU A 17 -26.54 11.26 21.24
N PHE A 18 -27.79 11.06 20.80
CA PHE A 18 -28.09 10.29 19.60
C PHE A 18 -27.53 10.93 18.30
N PRO A 19 -27.74 12.24 18.01
CA PRO A 19 -27.10 12.90 16.87
C PRO A 19 -25.57 12.87 16.94
N VAL A 20 -24.98 13.09 18.11
CA VAL A 20 -23.51 13.03 18.30
C VAL A 20 -23.00 11.62 18.00
N LEU A 21 -23.68 10.56 18.45
CA LEU A 21 -23.29 9.19 18.19
C LEU A 21 -23.37 8.84 16.70
N ILE A 22 -24.41 9.29 15.98
CA ILE A 22 -24.52 9.06 14.52
C ILE A 22 -23.35 9.73 13.80
N VAL A 23 -23.07 11.00 14.14
CA VAL A 23 -21.96 11.74 13.53
C VAL A 23 -20.63 11.05 13.88
N ALA A 24 -20.44 10.68 15.14
CA ALA A 24 -19.21 10.01 15.58
C ALA A 24 -19.01 8.65 14.88
N ALA A 25 -20.07 7.84 14.75
CA ALA A 25 -19.98 6.56 14.05
C ALA A 25 -19.67 6.72 12.56
N GLY A 26 -20.35 7.67 11.88
CA GLY A 26 -20.12 7.94 10.46
C GLY A 26 -18.71 8.46 10.19
N VAL A 27 -18.24 9.40 11.00
CA VAL A 27 -16.88 9.95 10.90
C VAL A 27 -15.84 8.87 11.23
N ALA A 28 -16.06 8.07 12.29
CA ALA A 28 -15.14 6.99 12.67
C ALA A 28 -14.98 5.97 11.52
N LEU A 29 -16.09 5.58 10.90
CA LEU A 29 -16.08 4.66 9.77
C LEU A 29 -15.35 5.26 8.55
N THR A 30 -15.57 6.54 8.26
CA THR A 30 -14.91 7.25 7.15
C THR A 30 -13.39 7.31 7.36
N VAL A 31 -12.94 7.71 8.56
CA VAL A 31 -11.52 7.78 8.91
C VAL A 31 -10.88 6.39 8.86
N PHE A 32 -11.54 5.40 9.45
CA PHE A 32 -11.06 4.03 9.44
C PHE A 32 -10.88 3.50 8.01
N LEU A 33 -11.91 3.61 7.17
CA LEU A 33 -11.86 3.12 5.79
C LEU A 33 -10.78 3.83 4.97
N PHE A 34 -10.64 5.14 5.14
CA PHE A 34 -9.56 5.89 4.50
C PHE A 34 -8.19 5.34 4.87
N CYS A 35 -7.91 5.19 6.18
CA CYS A 35 -6.64 4.66 6.68
C CYS A 35 -6.40 3.21 6.23
N TRP A 36 -7.46 2.41 6.16
CA TRP A 36 -7.40 1.04 5.67
C TRP A 36 -7.03 0.96 4.19
N LEU A 37 -7.70 1.71 3.32
CA LEU A 37 -7.42 1.75 1.88
C LEU A 37 -6.00 2.28 1.59
N ARG A 38 -5.55 3.30 2.34
CA ARG A 38 -4.15 3.76 2.26
C ARG A 38 -3.14 2.71 2.73
N GLY A 39 -3.53 1.87 3.67
CA GLY A 39 -2.73 0.72 4.09
C GLY A 39 -2.61 -0.35 3.01
N VAL A 40 -3.71 -0.68 2.34
CA VAL A 40 -3.74 -1.61 1.20
C VAL A 40 -2.86 -1.10 0.06
N GLU A 41 -2.99 0.19 -0.31
CA GLU A 41 -2.14 0.83 -1.32
C GLU A 41 -0.65 0.71 -0.96
N ALA A 42 -0.29 1.02 0.29
CA ALA A 42 1.08 0.91 0.75
C ALA A 42 1.61 -0.54 0.71
N SER A 43 0.77 -1.53 0.99
CA SER A 43 1.12 -2.94 0.90
C SER A 43 1.37 -3.39 -0.55
N LEU A 44 0.56 -2.93 -1.51
CA LEU A 44 0.76 -3.19 -2.93
C LEU A 44 2.08 -2.59 -3.43
N LEU A 45 2.34 -1.30 -3.12
CA LEU A 45 3.59 -0.64 -3.49
C LEU A 45 4.81 -1.35 -2.90
N ARG A 46 4.72 -1.82 -1.65
CA ARG A 46 5.78 -2.58 -0.99
C ARG A 46 6.03 -3.91 -1.71
N SER A 47 4.99 -4.67 -2.01
CA SER A 47 5.13 -5.95 -2.71
C SER A 47 5.78 -5.76 -4.08
N THR A 48 5.34 -4.74 -4.84
CA THR A 48 5.95 -4.40 -6.14
C THR A 48 7.42 -4.02 -5.99
N ALA A 49 7.78 -3.25 -4.97
CA ALA A 49 9.17 -2.90 -4.71
C ALA A 49 10.02 -4.12 -4.31
N HIS A 50 9.52 -4.98 -3.43
CA HIS A 50 10.27 -6.12 -2.92
C HIS A 50 10.60 -7.14 -4.02
N PHE A 51 9.65 -7.42 -4.90
CA PHE A 51 9.85 -8.41 -5.98
C PHE A 51 10.37 -7.80 -7.29
N GLY A 52 10.34 -6.49 -7.45
CA GLY A 52 10.76 -5.80 -8.68
C GLY A 52 11.96 -4.88 -8.47
N SER A 53 11.70 -3.61 -8.69
CA SER A 53 12.69 -2.54 -8.84
C SER A 53 13.16 -1.87 -7.54
N GLY A 54 12.72 -2.33 -6.37
CA GLY A 54 12.95 -1.56 -5.13
C GLY A 54 12.10 -0.28 -5.09
N TYR A 55 12.34 0.58 -4.12
CA TYR A 55 11.77 1.94 -4.09
C TYR A 55 12.51 2.89 -5.02
N LEU A 56 13.76 2.60 -5.28
CA LEU A 56 14.65 3.25 -6.23
C LEU A 56 15.44 2.18 -6.98
N ARG A 57 15.63 2.35 -8.28
CA ARG A 57 16.39 1.46 -9.15
C ARG A 57 17.49 2.24 -9.85
N VAL A 58 18.70 1.73 -9.84
CA VAL A 58 19.80 2.23 -10.68
C VAL A 58 20.12 1.18 -11.71
N THR A 59 20.10 1.57 -12.98
CA THR A 59 20.43 0.74 -14.15
C THR A 59 21.27 1.56 -15.12
N THR A 60 21.68 0.97 -16.25
CA THR A 60 22.17 1.77 -17.37
C THR A 60 20.98 2.44 -18.09
N ARG A 61 21.22 3.55 -18.79
CA ARG A 61 20.19 4.21 -19.60
C ARG A 61 19.62 3.31 -20.69
N ALA A 62 20.49 2.49 -21.30
CA ALA A 62 20.07 1.53 -22.31
C ALA A 62 19.14 0.47 -21.72
N TYR A 63 19.49 -0.09 -20.55
CA TYR A 63 18.65 -1.05 -19.85
C TYR A 63 17.27 -0.45 -19.46
N ALA A 64 17.26 0.79 -18.96
CA ALA A 64 16.01 1.49 -18.63
C ALA A 64 15.11 1.70 -19.85
N ALA A 65 15.69 1.92 -21.04
CA ALA A 65 14.94 2.12 -22.29
C ALA A 65 14.31 0.82 -22.83
N GLU A 66 14.92 -0.35 -22.57
CA GLU A 66 14.41 -1.67 -23.01
C GLU A 66 13.31 -2.23 -22.08
N GLY A 67 13.05 -1.58 -20.95
CA GLY A 67 12.06 -2.02 -20.00
C GLY A 67 12.44 -3.32 -19.26
N ASP A 68 11.45 -4.15 -18.96
CA ASP A 68 11.64 -5.35 -18.12
C ASP A 68 12.10 -6.60 -18.91
N GLN A 69 12.70 -6.44 -20.10
CA GLN A 69 13.11 -7.57 -20.95
C GLN A 69 14.35 -8.34 -20.43
N ALA A 70 14.89 -8.01 -19.26
CA ALA A 70 16.08 -8.62 -18.68
C ALA A 70 17.28 -8.67 -19.66
N ALA A 71 17.49 -7.59 -20.40
CA ALA A 71 18.57 -7.42 -21.36
C ALA A 71 19.92 -7.29 -20.64
N ASN A 72 20.49 -8.43 -20.23
CA ASN A 72 21.70 -8.46 -19.39
C ASN A 72 22.97 -8.01 -20.12
N ASP A 73 22.97 -7.94 -21.44
CA ASP A 73 24.00 -7.27 -22.26
C ASP A 73 24.08 -5.76 -22.01
N LEU A 74 23.01 -5.15 -21.50
CA LEU A 74 22.93 -3.74 -21.14
C LEU A 74 23.12 -3.50 -19.63
N ALA A 75 23.51 -4.52 -18.86
CA ALA A 75 23.63 -4.46 -17.42
C ALA A 75 24.77 -3.52 -16.94
N LEU A 76 24.71 -3.16 -15.66
CA LEU A 76 25.79 -2.45 -14.97
C LEU A 76 26.97 -3.37 -14.76
N LEU A 77 28.18 -2.91 -15.10
CA LEU A 77 29.46 -3.59 -14.83
C LEU A 77 30.24 -2.85 -13.74
N GLY A 78 31.04 -3.56 -12.95
CA GLY A 78 31.83 -2.96 -11.89
C GLY A 78 30.98 -2.32 -10.79
N VAL A 79 29.90 -2.98 -10.40
CA VAL A 79 28.86 -2.41 -9.51
C VAL A 79 29.34 -2.09 -8.11
N ASP A 80 30.46 -2.67 -7.65
CA ASP A 80 30.95 -2.50 -6.27
C ASP A 80 31.23 -1.02 -5.94
N THR A 81 31.96 -0.32 -6.82
CA THR A 81 32.27 1.11 -6.65
C THR A 81 31.01 1.97 -6.63
N LEU A 82 30.07 1.68 -7.53
CA LEU A 82 28.79 2.40 -7.59
C LEU A 82 27.96 2.14 -6.34
N LEU A 83 27.94 0.90 -5.87
CA LEU A 83 27.23 0.49 -4.65
C LEU A 83 27.80 1.16 -3.40
N GLU A 84 29.12 1.25 -3.27
CA GLU A 84 29.78 1.98 -2.18
C GLU A 84 29.46 3.47 -2.24
N GLY A 85 29.48 4.07 -3.43
CA GLY A 85 29.05 5.46 -3.66
C GLY A 85 27.60 5.72 -3.25
N LEU A 86 26.70 4.82 -3.60
CA LEU A 86 25.28 4.90 -3.21
C LEU A 86 25.09 4.76 -1.69
N ARG A 87 25.77 3.83 -1.06
CA ARG A 87 25.71 3.62 0.40
C ARG A 87 26.24 4.82 1.19
N SER A 88 27.29 5.46 0.70
CA SER A 88 27.86 6.65 1.33
C SER A 88 27.02 7.91 1.11
N SER A 89 26.47 8.09 -0.09
CA SER A 89 25.69 9.27 -0.46
C SER A 89 24.25 9.24 0.08
N TYR A 90 23.69 8.04 0.25
CA TYR A 90 22.31 7.82 0.66
C TYR A 90 22.22 6.78 1.79
N PRO A 91 22.72 7.08 3.00
CA PRO A 91 22.82 6.13 4.12
C PRO A 91 21.46 5.70 4.69
N ASP A 92 20.41 6.44 4.38
CA ASP A 92 19.03 6.13 4.77
C ASP A 92 18.38 5.03 3.93
N LEU A 93 19.06 4.60 2.87
CA LEU A 93 18.61 3.55 1.96
C LEU A 93 19.50 2.31 2.11
N ALA A 94 18.87 1.14 2.09
CA ALA A 94 19.57 -0.13 1.97
C ALA A 94 19.69 -0.49 0.48
N TRP A 95 20.93 -0.54 -0.03
CA TRP A 95 21.21 -0.81 -1.44
C TRP A 95 21.71 -2.24 -1.63
N THR A 96 21.20 -2.92 -2.65
CA THR A 96 21.58 -4.30 -2.99
C THR A 96 21.55 -4.52 -4.50
N PRO A 97 22.50 -5.30 -5.07
CA PRO A 97 22.49 -5.67 -6.47
C PRO A 97 21.53 -6.83 -6.75
N ARG A 98 20.87 -6.80 -7.89
CA ARG A 98 20.02 -7.87 -8.40
C ARG A 98 20.30 -8.16 -9.87
N ILE A 99 20.13 -9.43 -10.27
CA ILE A 99 20.16 -9.88 -11.66
C ILE A 99 18.85 -10.59 -11.96
N GLY A 100 18.10 -10.06 -12.94
CA GLY A 100 16.97 -10.76 -13.52
C GLY A 100 17.43 -11.63 -14.68
N PHE A 101 16.91 -12.84 -14.81
CA PHE A 101 17.22 -13.73 -15.92
C PHE A 101 16.06 -14.64 -16.28
N GLY A 102 16.03 -15.07 -17.53
CA GLY A 102 15.10 -16.08 -18.01
C GLY A 102 15.81 -17.35 -18.47
N GLY A 103 15.09 -18.45 -18.54
CA GLY A 103 15.64 -19.70 -19.07
C GLY A 103 14.67 -20.87 -18.96
N LEU A 104 15.20 -22.04 -19.13
CA LEU A 104 14.51 -23.30 -18.89
C LEU A 104 15.15 -23.98 -17.67
N LEU A 105 14.35 -24.48 -16.78
CA LEU A 105 14.79 -25.32 -15.68
C LEU A 105 14.49 -26.78 -16.05
N ASP A 106 15.55 -27.55 -16.23
CA ASP A 106 15.53 -28.95 -16.61
C ASP A 106 15.76 -29.83 -15.38
N VAL A 107 14.96 -30.88 -15.24
CA VAL A 107 15.16 -31.88 -14.20
C VAL A 107 15.56 -33.20 -14.86
N PRO A 108 16.83 -33.62 -14.70
CA PRO A 108 17.32 -34.83 -15.31
C PRO A 108 16.72 -36.10 -14.63
N ASP A 109 16.69 -37.18 -15.39
CA ASP A 109 16.42 -38.51 -14.87
C ASP A 109 17.68 -39.18 -14.25
N ALA A 110 17.60 -40.42 -13.82
CA ALA A 110 18.73 -41.16 -13.25
C ALA A 110 19.87 -41.44 -14.26
N LYS A 111 19.61 -41.26 -15.57
CA LYS A 111 20.60 -41.45 -16.63
C LYS A 111 21.21 -40.08 -17.07
N GLY A 112 20.71 -38.99 -16.53
CA GLY A 112 21.14 -37.63 -16.93
C GLY A 112 20.40 -37.10 -18.17
N GLU A 113 19.38 -37.79 -18.66
CA GLU A 113 18.54 -37.30 -19.75
C GLU A 113 17.43 -36.38 -19.21
N THR A 114 16.96 -35.44 -20.00
CA THR A 114 15.85 -34.54 -19.65
C THR A 114 14.59 -35.37 -19.35
N ARG A 115 14.14 -35.33 -18.10
CA ARG A 115 12.85 -35.94 -17.70
C ARG A 115 11.71 -34.96 -17.95
N VAL A 116 11.87 -33.74 -17.50
CA VAL A 116 10.89 -32.63 -17.60
C VAL A 116 11.59 -31.28 -17.54
N GLN A 117 11.09 -30.34 -18.31
CA GLN A 117 11.59 -28.97 -18.32
C GLN A 117 10.44 -27.97 -18.30
N ALA A 118 10.69 -26.79 -17.74
CA ALA A 118 9.73 -25.70 -17.74
C ALA A 118 10.44 -24.34 -17.84
N PRO A 119 9.79 -23.33 -18.45
CA PRO A 119 10.30 -21.98 -18.45
C PRO A 119 10.35 -21.44 -17.02
N VAL A 120 11.44 -20.71 -16.73
CA VAL A 120 11.68 -20.07 -15.44
C VAL A 120 12.10 -18.63 -15.60
N ALA A 121 11.56 -17.76 -14.73
CA ALA A 121 12.04 -16.40 -14.51
C ALA A 121 12.84 -16.39 -13.20
N GLY A 122 14.14 -16.12 -13.28
CA GLY A 122 15.05 -16.16 -12.14
C GLY A 122 15.39 -14.78 -11.63
N MET A 123 15.65 -14.73 -10.32
CA MET A 123 16.19 -13.56 -9.64
C MET A 123 17.45 -13.97 -8.87
N GLY A 124 18.58 -13.39 -9.26
CA GLY A 124 19.85 -13.46 -8.54
C GLY A 124 19.93 -12.35 -7.52
N VAL A 125 19.97 -12.69 -6.23
CA VAL A 125 20.01 -11.73 -5.11
C VAL A 125 21.06 -12.17 -4.09
N ASP A 126 21.63 -11.23 -3.38
CA ASP A 126 22.64 -11.52 -2.36
C ASP A 126 22.00 -12.21 -1.14
N LEU A 127 22.02 -13.54 -1.15
CA LEU A 127 21.45 -14.37 -0.09
C LEU A 127 22.46 -14.72 1.00
N LEU A 128 23.75 -14.76 0.68
CA LEU A 128 24.76 -15.37 1.53
C LEU A 128 25.62 -14.37 2.27
N SER A 129 25.72 -13.11 1.80
CA SER A 129 26.54 -12.08 2.45
C SER A 129 25.97 -11.66 3.81
N PRO A 130 26.82 -11.56 4.85
CA PRO A 130 26.40 -11.01 6.13
C PRO A 130 25.89 -9.57 5.98
N GLY A 131 24.70 -9.30 6.50
CA GLY A 131 24.10 -7.96 6.45
C GLY A 131 23.39 -7.59 5.15
N SER A 132 23.26 -8.52 4.20
CA SER A 132 22.42 -8.31 3.02
C SER A 132 20.96 -8.07 3.42
N PRO A 133 20.30 -7.02 2.88
CA PRO A 133 18.90 -6.75 3.16
C PRO A 133 17.94 -7.77 2.53
N GLU A 134 18.39 -8.52 1.51
CA GLU A 134 17.52 -9.36 0.67
C GLU A 134 16.78 -10.46 1.43
N ARG A 135 17.43 -11.07 2.42
CA ARG A 135 16.76 -12.10 3.25
C ARG A 135 15.58 -11.54 4.04
N ALA A 136 15.72 -10.30 4.52
CA ALA A 136 14.66 -9.61 5.26
C ALA A 136 13.58 -9.08 4.33
N VAL A 137 13.98 -8.48 3.21
CA VAL A 137 13.08 -7.93 2.18
C VAL A 137 12.21 -9.03 1.57
N LEU A 138 12.82 -10.11 1.10
CA LEU A 138 12.11 -11.22 0.46
C LEU A 138 11.49 -12.20 1.45
N ARG A 139 11.82 -12.13 2.75
CA ARG A 139 11.30 -12.99 3.82
C ARG A 139 11.37 -14.49 3.50
N ILE A 140 12.38 -14.92 2.75
CA ILE A 140 12.50 -16.28 2.21
C ILE A 140 12.32 -17.32 3.32
N GLY A 141 13.00 -17.16 4.46
CA GLY A 141 12.93 -18.11 5.57
C GLY A 141 11.54 -18.31 6.15
N ALA A 142 10.70 -17.27 6.17
CA ALA A 142 9.32 -17.32 6.67
C ALA A 142 8.32 -17.85 5.63
N SER A 143 8.73 -17.92 4.36
CA SER A 143 7.86 -18.24 3.22
C SER A 143 8.09 -19.62 2.63
N ILE A 144 8.98 -20.40 3.25
CA ILE A 144 9.26 -21.80 2.84
C ILE A 144 8.01 -22.64 3.04
N VAL A 145 7.59 -23.31 1.98
CA VAL A 145 6.49 -24.30 1.98
C VAL A 145 7.04 -25.70 2.25
N GLN A 146 8.13 -26.07 1.55
CA GLN A 146 8.83 -27.34 1.73
C GLN A 146 10.34 -27.11 1.74
N GLY A 147 11.08 -27.91 2.52
CA GLY A 147 12.53 -27.83 2.58
C GLY A 147 13.03 -26.68 3.44
N ARG A 148 14.08 -25.97 2.96
CA ARG A 148 14.73 -24.88 3.68
C ARG A 148 15.19 -23.76 2.73
N ALA A 149 15.52 -22.61 3.28
CA ALA A 149 16.14 -21.51 2.53
C ALA A 149 17.59 -21.88 2.11
N PRO A 150 18.08 -21.31 1.00
CA PRO A 150 19.46 -21.47 0.57
C PRO A 150 20.45 -21.00 1.65
N ALA A 151 21.47 -21.80 1.90
CA ALA A 151 22.51 -21.52 2.88
C ALA A 151 23.92 -21.61 2.29
N ARG A 152 24.07 -22.17 1.11
CA ARG A 152 25.33 -22.39 0.40
C ARG A 152 25.20 -22.02 -1.07
N ARG A 153 26.31 -21.78 -1.73
CA ARG A 153 26.36 -21.60 -3.18
C ARG A 153 25.83 -22.84 -3.91
N GLY A 154 25.23 -22.61 -5.06
CA GLY A 154 24.57 -23.66 -5.85
C GLY A 154 23.22 -24.12 -5.32
N GLU A 155 22.70 -23.50 -4.25
CA GLU A 155 21.38 -23.79 -3.70
C GLU A 155 20.35 -22.75 -4.17
N ILE A 156 19.17 -23.24 -4.55
CA ILE A 156 18.06 -22.38 -5.01
C ILE A 156 16.76 -22.71 -4.29
N VAL A 157 15.86 -21.74 -4.31
CA VAL A 157 14.44 -21.96 -4.05
C VAL A 157 13.63 -21.66 -5.32
N ILE A 158 12.60 -22.45 -5.54
CA ILE A 158 11.68 -22.30 -6.68
C ILE A 158 10.25 -22.15 -6.18
N SER A 159 9.34 -21.69 -7.06
CA SER A 159 7.94 -21.63 -6.69
C SER A 159 7.39 -23.04 -6.44
N ASP A 160 6.46 -23.16 -5.49
CA ASP A 160 5.81 -24.43 -5.12
C ASP A 160 5.01 -25.01 -6.28
N GLU A 161 4.44 -24.17 -7.15
CA GLU A 161 3.73 -24.58 -8.35
C GLU A 161 4.69 -25.11 -9.43
N LEU A 162 5.83 -24.42 -9.65
CA LEU A 162 6.88 -24.89 -10.54
C LEU A 162 7.44 -26.24 -10.08
N ALA A 163 7.69 -26.40 -8.76
CA ALA A 163 8.18 -27.63 -8.19
C ALA A 163 7.21 -28.80 -8.43
N ARG A 164 5.90 -28.57 -8.26
CA ARG A 164 4.87 -29.57 -8.57
C ARG A 164 4.80 -29.91 -10.06
N ARG A 165 4.89 -28.90 -10.93
CA ARG A 165 4.87 -29.11 -12.39
C ARG A 165 6.09 -29.88 -12.89
N LEU A 166 7.26 -29.65 -12.29
CA LEU A 166 8.50 -30.37 -12.61
C LEU A 166 8.65 -31.68 -11.84
N ASP A 167 7.72 -31.99 -10.93
CA ASP A 167 7.81 -33.12 -9.98
C ASP A 167 9.21 -33.18 -9.32
N VAL A 168 9.68 -32.01 -8.82
CA VAL A 168 10.96 -31.87 -8.14
C VAL A 168 10.76 -31.64 -6.65
N ARG A 169 11.58 -32.30 -5.84
CA ARG A 169 11.54 -32.20 -4.38
C ARG A 169 12.82 -31.57 -3.85
N PRO A 170 12.78 -30.93 -2.67
CA PRO A 170 13.97 -30.46 -2.00
C PRO A 170 15.05 -31.56 -1.89
N GLY A 171 16.28 -31.20 -2.23
CA GLY A 171 17.44 -32.11 -2.32
C GLY A 171 17.80 -32.57 -3.74
N GLN A 172 16.91 -32.41 -4.71
CA GLN A 172 17.16 -32.80 -6.10
C GLN A 172 17.92 -31.70 -6.86
N VAL A 173 18.66 -32.11 -7.89
CA VAL A 173 19.38 -31.22 -8.78
C VAL A 173 18.50 -30.85 -9.97
N ALA A 174 18.56 -29.59 -10.37
CA ALA A 174 17.94 -29.08 -11.58
C ALA A 174 18.99 -28.26 -12.36
N THR A 175 18.95 -28.34 -13.67
CA THR A 175 19.86 -27.63 -14.57
C THR A 175 19.18 -26.41 -15.15
N LEU A 176 19.74 -25.22 -14.91
CA LEU A 176 19.35 -24.00 -15.60
C LEU A 176 20.00 -23.98 -16.98
N ILE A 177 19.18 -23.80 -18.00
CA ILE A 177 19.56 -23.59 -19.40
C ILE A 177 19.12 -22.18 -19.77
N GLY A 178 20.04 -21.29 -20.03
CA GLY A 178 19.76 -19.88 -20.31
C GLY A 178 20.77 -19.28 -21.31
N SER A 179 20.85 -17.96 -21.30
CA SER A 179 21.81 -17.19 -22.10
C SER A 179 22.73 -16.39 -21.18
N THR A 180 24.02 -16.39 -21.46
CA THR A 180 24.96 -15.47 -20.83
C THR A 180 24.70 -14.03 -21.26
N MET A 181 25.31 -13.05 -20.59
CA MET A 181 25.19 -11.64 -21.01
C MET A 181 25.69 -11.38 -22.43
N ASN A 182 26.57 -12.23 -22.95
CA ASN A 182 27.14 -12.11 -24.31
C ASN A 182 26.38 -12.96 -25.37
N GLY A 183 25.22 -13.52 -25.01
CA GLY A 183 24.39 -14.32 -25.92
C GLY A 183 24.83 -15.77 -26.10
N SER A 184 25.85 -16.24 -25.38
CA SER A 184 26.27 -17.64 -25.39
C SER A 184 25.33 -18.48 -24.51
N MET A 185 25.33 -19.81 -24.72
CA MET A 185 24.56 -20.73 -23.88
C MET A 185 25.12 -20.76 -22.46
N ALA A 186 24.24 -20.56 -21.48
CA ALA A 186 24.52 -20.68 -20.05
C ALA A 186 23.94 -22.01 -19.54
N LEU A 187 24.76 -22.82 -18.89
CA LEU A 187 24.36 -24.09 -18.26
C LEU A 187 24.89 -24.11 -16.82
N ALA A 188 24.01 -24.32 -15.86
CA ALA A 188 24.42 -24.44 -14.46
C ALA A 188 23.51 -25.41 -13.71
N ASN A 189 24.14 -26.25 -12.88
CA ASN A 189 23.42 -27.18 -12.00
C ASN A 189 23.19 -26.50 -10.64
N PHE A 190 21.96 -26.59 -10.18
CA PHE A 190 21.54 -26.07 -8.89
C PHE A 190 20.84 -27.16 -8.06
N THR A 191 21.03 -27.13 -6.75
CA THR A 191 20.27 -27.98 -5.84
C THR A 191 19.04 -27.22 -5.37
N VAL A 192 17.85 -27.74 -5.63
CA VAL A 192 16.59 -27.21 -5.09
C VAL A 192 16.55 -27.52 -3.60
N THR A 193 16.66 -26.52 -2.72
CA THR A 193 16.67 -26.74 -1.27
C THR A 193 15.32 -26.48 -0.62
N GLY A 194 14.45 -25.75 -1.30
CA GLY A 194 13.12 -25.49 -0.81
C GLY A 194 12.18 -24.94 -1.87
N THR A 195 10.92 -24.95 -1.54
CA THR A 195 9.88 -24.31 -2.35
C THR A 195 9.26 -23.14 -1.59
N VAL A 196 8.88 -22.11 -2.32
CA VAL A 196 8.24 -20.91 -1.80
C VAL A 196 6.96 -20.60 -2.56
N ARG A 197 6.06 -19.89 -1.93
CA ARG A 197 4.89 -19.34 -2.59
C ARG A 197 5.00 -17.83 -2.57
N PHE A 198 5.07 -17.22 -3.76
CA PHE A 198 5.25 -15.77 -3.89
C PHE A 198 3.96 -15.02 -3.55
N GLY A 199 2.80 -15.58 -3.91
CA GLY A 199 1.50 -14.92 -3.78
C GLY A 199 1.21 -13.95 -4.93
N VAL A 200 2.06 -13.95 -5.97
CA VAL A 200 1.89 -13.21 -7.22
C VAL A 200 1.82 -14.23 -8.35
N GLY A 201 0.68 -14.31 -9.02
CA GLY A 201 0.40 -15.38 -10.00
C GLY A 201 1.53 -15.66 -10.99
N PRO A 202 2.05 -14.64 -11.73
CA PRO A 202 3.16 -14.87 -12.67
C PRO A 202 4.41 -15.46 -12.01
N MET A 203 4.75 -15.05 -10.80
CA MET A 203 5.90 -15.58 -10.08
C MET A 203 5.64 -17.00 -9.53
N ASP A 204 4.42 -17.28 -9.08
CA ASP A 204 4.06 -18.60 -8.61
C ASP A 204 4.12 -19.63 -9.71
N HIS A 205 3.89 -19.25 -10.98
CA HIS A 205 3.96 -20.17 -12.12
C HIS A 205 5.38 -20.60 -12.51
N GLY A 206 6.42 -19.77 -12.29
CA GLY A 206 7.73 -20.11 -12.82
C GLY A 206 8.90 -19.31 -12.25
N ALA A 207 8.83 -18.83 -11.01
CA ALA A 207 9.97 -18.09 -10.45
C ALA A 207 10.97 -19.00 -9.73
N MET A 208 12.25 -18.59 -9.80
CA MET A 208 13.33 -19.13 -8.99
C MET A 208 14.19 -18.00 -8.38
N ILE A 209 14.71 -18.24 -7.20
CA ILE A 209 15.65 -17.34 -6.53
C ILE A 209 16.96 -18.09 -6.29
N ALA A 210 18.07 -17.49 -6.71
CA ALA A 210 19.41 -18.00 -6.54
C ALA A 210 20.33 -16.95 -5.89
N ASP A 211 21.47 -17.39 -5.36
CA ASP A 211 22.47 -16.45 -4.87
C ASP A 211 23.08 -15.65 -6.02
N LEU A 212 23.29 -14.35 -5.79
CA LEU A 212 23.81 -13.41 -6.79
C LEU A 212 25.10 -13.87 -7.43
N ALA A 213 26.07 -14.35 -6.61
CA ALA A 213 27.36 -14.75 -7.12
C ALA A 213 27.31 -16.03 -7.97
N ASP A 214 26.32 -16.89 -7.75
CA ASP A 214 26.11 -18.06 -8.59
C ASP A 214 25.51 -17.65 -9.93
N VAL A 215 24.54 -16.70 -9.93
CA VAL A 215 23.94 -16.15 -11.15
C VAL A 215 24.97 -15.38 -11.96
N GLN A 216 25.79 -14.51 -11.31
CA GLN A 216 26.89 -13.79 -11.96
C GLN A 216 27.83 -14.73 -12.71
N ARG A 217 28.18 -15.85 -12.08
CA ARG A 217 29.07 -16.85 -12.69
C ARG A 217 28.38 -17.59 -13.84
N THR A 218 27.12 -17.94 -13.69
CA THR A 218 26.33 -18.68 -14.70
C THR A 218 26.11 -17.82 -15.96
N LEU A 219 25.88 -16.52 -15.78
CA LEU A 219 25.58 -15.61 -16.88
C LEU A 219 26.80 -14.86 -17.41
N ASP A 220 28.00 -15.18 -16.92
CA ASP A 220 29.26 -14.49 -17.25
C ASP A 220 29.22 -12.98 -16.97
N MET A 221 28.64 -12.60 -15.81
CA MET A 221 28.43 -11.23 -15.36
C MET A 221 29.23 -10.90 -14.09
N THR A 222 30.47 -11.41 -13.97
CA THR A 222 31.24 -11.20 -12.74
C THR A 222 31.43 -9.72 -12.43
N GLY A 223 31.04 -9.32 -11.21
CA GLY A 223 31.03 -7.91 -10.80
C GLY A 223 29.96 -7.05 -11.48
N GLY A 224 29.00 -7.66 -12.17
CA GLY A 224 27.88 -6.99 -12.81
C GLY A 224 26.56 -7.22 -12.09
N ALA A 225 25.57 -6.38 -12.40
CA ALA A 225 24.18 -6.55 -11.99
C ALA A 225 23.24 -5.92 -13.01
N SER A 226 22.06 -6.50 -13.19
CA SER A 226 21.02 -5.89 -14.04
C SER A 226 20.57 -4.56 -13.44
N GLN A 227 20.50 -4.50 -12.11
CA GLN A 227 20.02 -3.33 -11.38
C GLN A 227 20.59 -3.29 -9.95
N LEU A 228 20.75 -2.07 -9.40
CA LEU A 228 20.94 -1.82 -7.98
C LEU A 228 19.65 -1.29 -7.41
N VAL A 229 19.06 -1.98 -6.44
CA VAL A 229 17.79 -1.59 -5.84
C VAL A 229 17.99 -0.98 -4.46
N GLY A 230 17.24 0.07 -4.15
CA GLY A 230 17.27 0.79 -2.90
C GLY A 230 15.96 0.67 -2.14
N PHE A 231 16.04 0.35 -0.85
CA PHE A 231 14.90 0.25 0.06
C PHE A 231 15.05 1.26 1.19
N PHE A 232 13.98 2.02 1.49
CA PHE A 232 13.96 2.87 2.68
C PHE A 232 13.99 2.00 3.94
N ARG A 233 14.69 2.45 4.99
CA ARG A 233 14.85 1.68 6.24
C ARG A 233 13.54 1.42 7.00
N ASP A 234 12.53 2.27 6.82
CA ASP A 234 11.18 2.11 7.38
C ASP A 234 10.27 1.24 6.51
N ASP A 235 10.79 0.72 5.40
CA ASP A 235 10.10 -0.14 4.44
C ASP A 235 8.77 0.46 3.93
N LEU A 236 8.73 1.79 3.78
CA LEU A 236 7.60 2.54 3.23
C LEU A 236 8.03 3.35 2.01
N TYR A 237 7.20 3.37 0.98
CA TYR A 237 7.45 4.22 -0.18
C TYR A 237 7.14 5.69 0.14
N HIS A 238 8.15 6.54 -0.04
CA HIS A 238 8.06 7.99 0.13
C HIS A 238 8.33 8.68 -1.22
N GLU A 239 7.28 8.88 -2.00
CA GLU A 239 7.35 9.41 -3.36
C GLU A 239 8.24 10.67 -3.48
N ARG A 240 7.92 11.75 -2.77
CA ARG A 240 8.71 13.00 -2.81
C ARG A 240 10.18 12.80 -2.46
N ARG A 241 10.47 11.88 -1.56
CA ARG A 241 11.85 11.57 -1.16
C ARG A 241 12.55 10.77 -2.23
N ALA A 242 11.89 9.79 -2.83
CA ALA A 242 12.40 9.04 -3.96
C ALA A 242 12.72 9.94 -5.14
N ASP A 243 11.77 10.82 -5.53
CA ASP A 243 11.96 11.81 -6.61
C ASP A 243 13.17 12.72 -6.34
N SER A 244 13.33 13.21 -5.10
CA SER A 244 14.45 14.09 -4.75
C SER A 244 15.80 13.37 -4.79
N VAL A 245 15.84 12.09 -4.43
CA VAL A 245 17.06 11.26 -4.50
C VAL A 245 17.41 10.97 -5.96
N ALA A 246 16.44 10.52 -6.76
CA ALA A 246 16.62 10.23 -8.17
C ALA A 246 17.07 11.48 -8.96
N ALA A 247 16.43 12.62 -8.74
CA ALA A 247 16.80 13.88 -9.39
C ALA A 247 18.23 14.30 -9.07
N ARG A 248 18.68 14.17 -7.81
CA ARG A 248 20.07 14.49 -7.42
C ARG A 248 21.07 13.55 -8.04
N PHE A 249 20.80 12.25 -8.02
CA PHE A 249 21.66 11.25 -8.65
C PHE A 249 21.78 11.49 -10.15
N ASN A 250 20.67 11.67 -10.84
CA ASN A 250 20.62 11.90 -12.29
C ASN A 250 21.29 13.22 -12.68
N ALA A 251 21.21 14.25 -11.84
CA ALA A 251 21.90 15.51 -12.07
C ALA A 251 23.43 15.36 -11.99
N ALA A 252 23.95 14.51 -11.08
CA ALA A 252 25.36 14.21 -10.95
C ALA A 252 25.90 13.33 -12.10
N HIS A 253 25.01 12.53 -12.75
CA HIS A 253 25.37 11.59 -13.82
C HIS A 253 24.81 12.01 -15.18
N ARG A 254 24.63 13.32 -15.46
CA ARG A 254 24.10 13.83 -16.74
C ARG A 254 24.97 13.53 -17.94
N GLY A 255 26.28 13.43 -17.76
CA GLY A 255 27.23 13.04 -18.80
C GLY A 255 27.30 11.54 -18.97
N GLY A 256 27.50 11.04 -20.18
CA GLY A 256 27.70 9.62 -20.44
C GLY A 256 26.77 9.09 -21.55
N GLY A 257 27.19 8.01 -22.19
CA GLY A 257 26.45 7.34 -23.25
C GLY A 257 25.31 6.43 -22.73
N ALA A 258 24.92 5.48 -23.55
CA ALA A 258 23.87 4.50 -23.28
C ALA A 258 24.12 3.67 -21.99
N TYR A 259 25.37 3.44 -21.62
CA TYR A 259 25.76 2.68 -20.43
C TYR A 259 25.94 3.53 -19.16
N ALA A 260 25.67 4.86 -19.23
CA ALA A 260 25.71 5.69 -18.04
C ALA A 260 24.61 5.29 -17.04
N PRO A 261 24.90 5.33 -15.72
CA PRO A 261 23.90 4.98 -14.73
C PRO A 261 22.78 6.03 -14.69
N VAL A 262 21.56 5.54 -14.54
CA VAL A 262 20.35 6.34 -14.33
C VAL A 262 19.60 5.78 -13.15
N MET A 263 19.03 6.65 -12.31
CA MET A 263 18.19 6.27 -11.18
C MET A 263 16.73 6.57 -11.51
N GLU A 264 15.90 5.57 -11.34
CA GLU A 264 14.46 5.64 -11.54
C GLU A 264 13.75 5.38 -10.21
N THR A 265 12.61 6.00 -10.01
CA THR A 265 11.72 5.72 -8.89
C THR A 265 10.91 4.45 -9.16
N LEU A 266 10.28 3.89 -8.13
CA LEU A 266 9.39 2.71 -8.25
C LEU A 266 8.34 2.90 -9.35
N ARG A 267 7.79 4.11 -9.50
CA ARG A 267 6.78 4.42 -10.52
C ARG A 267 7.33 4.42 -11.93
N GLU A 268 8.54 4.95 -12.11
CA GLU A 268 9.21 5.02 -13.41
C GLU A 268 9.77 3.67 -13.84
N ALA A 269 10.35 2.94 -12.88
CA ALA A 269 11.13 1.72 -13.13
C ALA A 269 10.31 0.48 -13.47
N SER A 270 9.07 0.41 -13.02
CA SER A 270 8.34 -0.86 -13.01
C SER A 270 7.62 -1.19 -14.33
N GLY A 271 7.58 -0.26 -15.30
CA GLY A 271 6.66 -0.39 -16.45
C GLY A 271 5.19 -0.51 -16.04
N LEU A 272 4.94 -0.54 -14.74
CA LEU A 272 3.63 -0.65 -14.09
C LEU A 272 3.10 0.73 -13.66
N SER A 273 3.76 1.83 -14.06
CA SER A 273 3.31 3.19 -13.70
C SER A 273 1.82 3.37 -13.96
N ASP A 274 1.37 3.01 -15.15
CA ASP A 274 -0.03 3.14 -15.56
C ASP A 274 -0.96 2.26 -14.69
N LEU A 275 -0.52 1.05 -14.34
CA LEU A 275 -1.27 0.17 -13.45
C LEU A 275 -1.32 0.70 -12.01
N LEU A 276 -0.20 1.19 -11.49
CA LEU A 276 -0.14 1.79 -10.14
C LEU A 276 -0.96 3.08 -10.08
N ASP A 277 -0.92 3.90 -11.13
CA ASP A 277 -1.72 5.11 -11.24
C ASP A 277 -3.21 4.77 -11.37
N TYR A 278 -3.56 3.74 -12.14
CA TYR A 278 -4.93 3.24 -12.22
C TYR A 278 -5.44 2.73 -10.87
N VAL A 279 -4.65 1.92 -10.15
CA VAL A 279 -5.01 1.45 -8.82
C VAL A 279 -5.19 2.62 -7.85
N SER A 280 -4.27 3.58 -7.84
CA SER A 280 -4.37 4.79 -7.01
C SER A 280 -5.60 5.61 -7.36
N LEU A 281 -5.93 5.75 -8.65
CA LEU A 281 -7.14 6.42 -9.11
C LEU A 281 -8.40 5.72 -8.61
N VAL A 282 -8.49 4.40 -8.78
CA VAL A 282 -9.64 3.60 -8.33
C VAL A 282 -9.82 3.73 -6.81
N LEU A 283 -8.73 3.64 -6.03
CA LEU A 283 -8.79 3.81 -4.58
C LEU A 283 -9.23 5.23 -4.19
N ASN A 284 -8.74 6.27 -4.87
CA ASN A 284 -9.15 7.65 -4.61
C ASN A 284 -10.62 7.88 -4.96
N VAL A 285 -11.11 7.33 -6.08
CA VAL A 285 -12.54 7.38 -6.46
C VAL A 285 -13.40 6.65 -5.44
N LEU A 286 -12.98 5.47 -4.98
CA LEU A 286 -13.69 4.70 -3.94
C LEU A 286 -13.76 5.48 -2.63
N ILE A 287 -12.65 6.09 -2.19
CA ILE A 287 -12.61 6.96 -1.01
C ILE A 287 -13.57 8.15 -1.20
N GLY A 288 -13.51 8.83 -2.34
CA GLY A 288 -14.37 9.97 -2.66
C GLY A 288 -15.85 9.60 -2.63
N PHE A 289 -16.23 8.48 -3.26
CA PHE A 289 -17.58 7.94 -3.22
C PHE A 289 -18.04 7.64 -1.80
N PHE A 290 -17.18 7.01 -1.00
CA PHE A 290 -17.52 6.68 0.39
C PHE A 290 -17.71 7.94 1.26
N VAL A 291 -16.81 8.92 1.14
CA VAL A 291 -16.93 10.22 1.83
C VAL A 291 -18.23 10.92 1.42
N PHE A 292 -18.57 10.91 0.14
CA PHE A 292 -19.80 11.49 -0.38
C PHE A 292 -21.04 10.78 0.18
N ALA A 293 -21.09 9.45 0.14
CA ALA A 293 -22.18 8.66 0.68
C ALA A 293 -22.37 8.92 2.18
N MET A 294 -21.27 8.94 2.95
CA MET A 294 -21.33 9.25 4.38
C MET A 294 -21.76 10.71 4.64
N SER A 295 -21.36 11.65 3.80
CA SER A 295 -21.82 13.04 3.90
C SER A 295 -23.33 13.16 3.73
N ILE A 296 -23.94 12.37 2.84
CA ILE A 296 -25.40 12.30 2.69
C ILE A 296 -26.07 11.74 3.95
N VAL A 297 -25.51 10.68 4.54
CA VAL A 297 -26.03 10.10 5.79
C VAL A 297 -25.97 11.11 6.93
N LEU A 298 -24.86 11.81 7.08
CA LEU A 298 -24.66 12.84 8.11
C LEU A 298 -25.56 14.08 7.87
N TRP A 299 -25.73 14.49 6.61
CA TRP A 299 -26.70 15.51 6.24
C TRP A 299 -28.11 15.11 6.66
N ASN A 300 -28.52 13.88 6.33
CA ASN A 300 -29.86 13.40 6.68
C ASN A 300 -30.07 13.36 8.21
N ALA A 301 -29.03 12.99 8.97
CA ALA A 301 -29.05 13.05 10.43
C ALA A 301 -29.24 14.49 10.94
N GLY A 302 -28.59 15.49 10.32
CA GLY A 302 -28.77 16.91 10.61
C GLY A 302 -30.17 17.42 10.30
N LEU A 303 -30.75 17.02 9.16
CA LEU A 303 -32.13 17.32 8.79
C LEU A 303 -33.13 16.76 9.80
N MET A 304 -33.05 15.47 10.12
CA MET A 304 -33.94 14.80 11.07
C MET A 304 -33.84 15.40 12.48
N GLY A 305 -32.62 15.76 12.92
CA GLY A 305 -32.40 16.41 14.21
C GLY A 305 -33.13 17.75 14.33
N SER A 306 -33.19 18.52 13.25
CA SER A 306 -33.88 19.81 13.22
C SER A 306 -35.37 19.68 13.02
N LEU A 307 -35.85 18.72 12.22
CA LEU A 307 -37.31 18.48 12.00
C LEU A 307 -38.01 18.07 13.29
N ARG A 308 -37.38 17.23 14.12
CA ARG A 308 -37.92 16.82 15.43
C ARG A 308 -38.16 17.98 16.40
N ARG A 309 -37.62 19.15 16.13
CA ARG A 309 -37.69 20.36 16.99
C ARG A 309 -38.67 21.39 16.48
N TYR A 310 -39.35 21.15 15.37
CA TYR A 310 -40.32 22.13 14.84
C TYR A 310 -41.43 22.48 15.82
N GLY A 311 -41.87 21.55 16.67
CA GLY A 311 -42.82 21.86 17.74
C GLY A 311 -42.26 22.85 18.78
N GLU A 312 -41.02 22.66 19.24
CA GLU A 312 -40.36 23.60 20.17
C GLU A 312 -40.17 24.97 19.53
N ILE A 313 -39.81 25.00 18.24
CA ILE A 313 -39.67 26.23 17.46
C ILE A 313 -40.99 26.97 17.35
N GLY A 314 -42.10 26.25 17.12
CA GLY A 314 -43.44 26.81 17.10
C GLY A 314 -43.82 27.50 18.42
N VAL A 315 -43.54 26.87 19.56
CA VAL A 315 -43.75 27.45 20.88
C VAL A 315 -42.92 28.71 21.10
N ARG A 316 -41.63 28.69 20.76
CA ARG A 316 -40.76 29.86 20.87
C ARG A 316 -41.21 31.03 20.02
N LEU A 317 -41.64 30.76 18.80
CA LEU A 317 -42.28 31.79 17.93
C LEU A 317 -43.58 32.36 18.50
N ALA A 318 -44.43 31.51 19.13
CA ALA A 318 -45.65 31.95 19.75
C ALA A 318 -45.43 32.84 20.98
N VAL A 319 -44.33 32.63 21.72
CA VAL A 319 -43.90 33.48 22.85
C VAL A 319 -43.23 34.79 22.37
N GLY A 320 -43.01 34.96 21.04
CA GLY A 320 -42.48 36.18 20.43
C GLY A 320 -40.97 36.20 20.20
N GLU A 321 -40.30 35.04 20.22
CA GLU A 321 -38.87 34.98 19.91
C GLU A 321 -38.65 35.23 18.41
N ASP A 322 -37.60 36.00 18.07
CA ASP A 322 -37.27 36.35 16.68
C ASP A 322 -36.78 35.13 15.88
N ARG A 323 -37.29 34.99 14.64
CA ARG A 323 -36.92 33.90 13.73
C ARG A 323 -35.40 33.80 13.48
N GLY A 324 -34.73 34.93 13.35
CA GLY A 324 -33.28 34.98 13.15
C GLY A 324 -32.51 34.49 14.37
N HIS A 325 -32.98 34.74 15.57
CA HIS A 325 -32.38 34.25 16.80
C HIS A 325 -32.51 32.74 16.93
N ILE A 326 -33.69 32.18 16.64
CA ILE A 326 -33.94 30.73 16.63
C ILE A 326 -33.04 30.03 15.59
N TYR A 327 -32.96 30.55 14.37
CA TYR A 327 -32.13 30.00 13.30
C TYR A 327 -30.62 29.97 13.69
N ARG A 328 -30.09 31.07 14.23
CA ARG A 328 -28.72 31.14 14.71
C ARG A 328 -28.44 30.18 15.87
N SER A 329 -29.42 30.01 16.78
CA SER A 329 -29.32 29.05 17.89
C SER A 329 -29.24 27.60 17.38
N MET A 330 -30.06 27.24 16.37
CA MET A 330 -30.02 25.92 15.72
C MET A 330 -28.68 25.66 15.04
N LEU A 331 -28.13 26.65 14.31
CA LEU A 331 -26.84 26.52 13.68
C LEU A 331 -25.70 26.34 14.71
N ALA A 332 -25.72 27.15 15.79
CA ALA A 332 -24.73 27.04 16.85
C ALA A 332 -24.76 25.66 17.54
N GLU A 333 -25.95 25.12 17.73
CA GLU A 333 -26.10 23.76 18.27
C GLU A 333 -25.60 22.68 17.30
N SER A 334 -25.92 22.81 16.01
CA SER A 334 -25.44 21.91 14.96
C SER A 334 -23.89 21.92 14.86
N VAL A 335 -23.27 23.11 14.99
CA VAL A 335 -21.81 23.23 15.08
C VAL A 335 -21.29 22.45 16.30
N ALA A 336 -21.91 22.60 17.46
CA ALA A 336 -21.48 21.90 18.68
C ALA A 336 -21.61 20.37 18.56
N ILE A 337 -22.73 19.90 18.01
CA ILE A 337 -22.95 18.45 17.74
C ILE A 337 -21.95 17.93 16.70
N GLY A 338 -21.79 18.68 15.58
CA GLY A 338 -20.83 18.33 14.52
C GLY A 338 -19.39 18.29 15.03
N LEU A 339 -18.97 19.27 15.80
CA LEU A 339 -17.62 19.31 16.42
C LEU A 339 -17.42 18.14 17.38
N ALA A 340 -18.35 17.94 18.33
CA ALA A 340 -18.24 16.86 19.30
C ALA A 340 -18.24 15.48 18.61
N GLY A 341 -19.17 15.24 17.69
CA GLY A 341 -19.26 14.01 16.93
C GLY A 341 -18.02 13.77 16.04
N SER A 342 -17.59 14.79 15.32
CA SER A 342 -16.39 14.68 14.46
C SER A 342 -15.10 14.47 15.26
N LEU A 343 -14.93 15.12 16.41
CA LEU A 343 -13.77 14.90 17.29
C LEU A 343 -13.74 13.47 17.84
N VAL A 344 -14.86 13.03 18.42
CA VAL A 344 -14.98 11.67 18.97
C VAL A 344 -14.82 10.63 17.86
N GLY A 345 -15.51 10.84 16.72
CA GLY A 345 -15.44 9.92 15.58
C GLY A 345 -14.04 9.83 14.99
N THR A 346 -13.35 10.96 14.81
CA THR A 346 -11.97 10.98 14.33
C THR A 346 -11.04 10.26 15.31
N ALA A 347 -11.17 10.52 16.62
CA ALA A 347 -10.36 9.85 17.64
C ALA A 347 -10.59 8.33 17.65
N LEU A 348 -11.83 7.87 17.56
CA LEU A 348 -12.16 6.45 17.49
C LEU A 348 -11.66 5.81 16.19
N GLY A 349 -11.89 6.44 15.04
CA GLY A 349 -11.45 5.95 13.73
C GLY A 349 -9.93 5.84 13.63
N LEU A 350 -9.22 6.88 14.10
CA LEU A 350 -7.74 6.86 14.16
C LEU A 350 -7.23 5.83 15.18
N GLY A 351 -7.92 5.67 16.33
CA GLY A 351 -7.55 4.68 17.33
C GLY A 351 -7.63 3.25 16.81
N VAL A 352 -8.73 2.90 16.12
CA VAL A 352 -8.88 1.59 15.46
C VAL A 352 -7.85 1.42 14.34
N ALA A 353 -7.66 2.46 13.51
CA ALA A 353 -6.68 2.41 12.43
C ALA A 353 -5.25 2.26 12.98
N TRP A 354 -4.90 2.96 14.05
CA TRP A 354 -3.61 2.83 14.72
C TRP A 354 -3.40 1.43 15.32
N TYR A 355 -4.44 0.88 15.95
CA TYR A 355 -4.39 -0.50 16.45
C TYR A 355 -4.08 -1.48 15.31
N LEU A 356 -4.77 -1.36 14.17
CA LEU A 356 -4.51 -2.21 13.00
C LEU A 356 -3.19 -1.88 12.29
N GLN A 357 -2.66 -0.66 12.43
CA GLN A 357 -1.33 -0.34 11.93
C GLN A 357 -0.25 -1.08 12.71
N VAL A 358 -0.39 -1.20 14.03
CA VAL A 358 0.60 -1.85 14.92
C VAL A 358 0.47 -3.38 14.86
N HIS A 359 -0.73 -3.91 15.04
CA HIS A 359 -0.96 -5.36 15.14
C HIS A 359 -1.21 -5.99 13.77
N GLY A 360 -1.77 -5.22 12.81
CA GLY A 360 -2.20 -5.70 11.51
C GLY A 360 -3.44 -6.58 11.56
N PHE A 361 -4.02 -6.81 10.41
CA PHE A 361 -5.08 -7.79 10.20
C PHE A 361 -4.49 -9.01 9.51
N ASN A 362 -4.43 -10.13 10.24
CA ASN A 362 -3.87 -11.36 9.73
C ASN A 362 -4.87 -12.06 8.78
N LEU A 363 -4.48 -12.19 7.52
CA LEU A 363 -5.27 -12.87 6.49
C LEU A 363 -5.09 -14.39 6.45
N ARG A 364 -4.10 -14.94 7.17
CA ARG A 364 -3.81 -16.40 7.18
C ARG A 364 -5.03 -17.29 7.39
N PRO A 365 -5.96 -16.98 8.33
CA PRO A 365 -7.14 -17.81 8.54
C PRO A 365 -8.06 -17.90 7.32
N PHE A 366 -8.01 -16.89 6.43
CA PHE A 366 -8.84 -16.80 5.22
C PHE A 366 -8.14 -17.37 3.98
N LEU A 367 -6.81 -17.52 4.00
CA LEU A 367 -5.98 -17.94 2.88
C LEU A 367 -5.60 -19.42 2.91
N LYS A 368 -6.33 -20.26 3.63
CA LYS A 368 -6.16 -21.73 3.69
C LYS A 368 -4.67 -22.13 3.70
N ASP A 369 -4.00 -22.02 4.83
CA ASP A 369 -2.64 -22.52 5.11
C ASP A 369 -1.52 -22.06 4.15
N SER A 370 -1.66 -20.93 3.48
CA SER A 370 -0.66 -20.46 2.53
C SER A 370 0.38 -19.56 3.23
N THR A 371 1.56 -20.11 3.48
CA THR A 371 2.77 -19.29 3.68
C THR A 371 3.12 -18.64 2.35
N MET A 372 3.00 -17.30 2.26
CA MET A 372 3.30 -16.51 1.06
C MET A 372 4.42 -15.52 1.37
N MET A 373 5.18 -15.14 0.34
CA MET A 373 6.20 -14.08 0.46
C MET A 373 5.57 -12.68 0.55
N ILE A 374 4.37 -12.47 0.03
CA ILE A 374 3.58 -11.24 0.26
C ILE A 374 3.18 -11.18 1.74
N ASP A 375 3.11 -9.97 2.27
CA ASP A 375 2.66 -9.74 3.65
C ASP A 375 1.24 -10.33 3.88
N ASP A 376 1.17 -11.39 4.67
CA ASP A 376 -0.11 -11.99 5.13
C ASP A 376 -0.87 -11.07 6.09
N VAL A 377 -0.27 -9.94 6.46
CA VAL A 377 -0.77 -9.02 7.46
C VAL A 377 -1.03 -7.66 6.81
N LEU A 378 -2.28 -7.38 6.52
CA LEU A 378 -2.67 -6.04 6.07
C LEU A 378 -2.65 -5.07 7.25
N ARG A 379 -2.01 -3.93 7.06
CA ARG A 379 -1.90 -2.86 8.06
C ARG A 379 -2.59 -1.61 7.56
N ALA A 380 -3.40 -0.99 8.40
CA ALA A 380 -3.88 0.35 8.12
C ALA A 380 -2.71 1.35 8.13
N ARG A 381 -2.85 2.46 7.43
CA ARG A 381 -1.87 3.55 7.43
C ARG A 381 -2.50 4.83 7.94
N VAL A 382 -2.14 5.22 9.16
CA VAL A 382 -2.57 6.49 9.74
C VAL A 382 -1.77 7.63 9.10
N THR A 383 -2.48 8.61 8.55
CA THR A 383 -1.89 9.80 7.93
C THR A 383 -2.59 11.06 8.45
N PRO A 384 -1.92 12.23 8.44
CA PRO A 384 -2.58 13.49 8.80
C PRO A 384 -3.83 13.80 7.95
N ALA A 385 -3.82 13.41 6.69
CA ALA A 385 -4.98 13.50 5.81
C ALA A 385 -6.17 12.69 6.32
N GLY A 386 -5.95 11.54 6.97
CA GLY A 386 -7.00 10.72 7.57
C GLY A 386 -7.77 11.46 8.67
N ALA A 387 -7.10 12.29 9.45
CA ALA A 387 -7.79 13.13 10.45
C ALA A 387 -8.68 14.20 9.79
N ALA A 388 -8.19 14.84 8.72
CA ALA A 388 -8.91 15.90 8.03
C ALA A 388 -10.12 15.37 7.26
N ILE A 389 -10.01 14.20 6.62
CA ILE A 389 -11.04 13.65 5.71
C ILE A 389 -12.29 13.18 6.47
N GLY A 390 -12.18 12.87 7.74
CA GLY A 390 -13.35 12.57 8.58
C GLY A 390 -13.95 13.84 9.20
N PHE A 391 -13.09 14.68 9.74
CA PHE A 391 -13.48 15.86 10.51
C PHE A 391 -14.21 16.91 9.66
N LEU A 392 -13.64 17.32 8.53
CA LEU A 392 -14.18 18.39 7.70
C LEU A 392 -15.53 18.03 7.06
N PRO A 393 -15.69 16.89 6.36
CA PRO A 393 -16.97 16.52 5.79
C PRO A 393 -18.05 16.26 6.86
N GLY A 394 -17.66 15.67 8.00
CA GLY A 394 -18.58 15.41 9.11
C GLY A 394 -19.20 16.68 9.68
N LEU A 395 -18.38 17.70 9.94
CA LEU A 395 -18.83 19.01 10.40
C LEU A 395 -19.64 19.74 9.33
N ALA A 396 -19.16 19.77 8.09
CA ALA A 396 -19.82 20.47 6.99
C ALA A 396 -21.21 19.86 6.66
N ALA A 397 -21.31 18.52 6.60
CA ALA A 397 -22.56 17.85 6.27
C ALA A 397 -23.64 18.08 7.32
N THR A 398 -23.30 18.00 8.61
CA THR A 398 -24.24 18.27 9.70
C THR A 398 -24.71 19.72 9.70
N LEU A 399 -23.80 20.67 9.47
CA LEU A 399 -24.12 22.10 9.40
C LEU A 399 -25.03 22.41 8.21
N LEU A 400 -24.74 21.89 7.03
CA LEU A 400 -25.55 22.07 5.83
C LEU A 400 -26.95 21.46 5.99
N GLY A 401 -27.04 20.27 6.57
CA GLY A 401 -28.33 19.62 6.85
C GLY A 401 -29.24 20.48 7.74
N THR A 402 -28.67 21.03 8.83
CA THR A 402 -29.39 21.91 9.74
C THR A 402 -29.71 23.26 9.11
N ALA A 403 -28.78 23.83 8.34
CA ALA A 403 -29.01 25.13 7.68
C ALA A 403 -30.16 25.07 6.69
N ILE A 404 -30.22 24.02 5.84
CA ILE A 404 -31.33 23.86 4.86
C ILE A 404 -32.66 23.59 5.55
N SER A 405 -32.69 22.72 6.56
CA SER A 405 -33.87 22.49 7.35
C SER A 405 -34.39 23.77 8.02
N GLY A 406 -33.50 24.58 8.57
CA GLY A 406 -33.84 25.82 9.24
C GLY A 406 -34.46 26.91 8.33
N ILE A 407 -34.24 26.83 7.00
CA ILE A 407 -34.91 27.71 6.03
C ILE A 407 -36.45 27.55 6.12
N GLY A 408 -36.96 26.36 6.50
CA GLY A 408 -38.37 26.09 6.71
C GLY A 408 -39.02 27.01 7.75
N ILE A 409 -38.27 27.53 8.73
CA ILE A 409 -38.72 28.46 9.77
C ILE A 409 -39.19 29.79 9.15
N TYR A 410 -38.57 30.22 8.05
CA TYR A 410 -38.94 31.45 7.36
C TYR A 410 -40.10 31.29 6.39
N ARG A 411 -40.33 30.08 5.85
CA ARG A 411 -41.29 29.81 4.79
C ARG A 411 -42.63 29.28 5.32
N ARG A 412 -42.68 28.68 6.51
CA ARG A 412 -43.93 28.09 7.06
C ARG A 412 -44.64 29.05 8.03
N GLN A 413 -45.98 28.99 8.02
CA GLN A 413 -46.78 29.73 8.98
C GLN A 413 -46.76 29.06 10.35
N THR A 414 -46.82 29.84 11.44
CA THR A 414 -46.74 29.36 12.83
C THR A 414 -47.79 28.31 13.15
N SER A 415 -49.02 28.44 12.57
CA SER A 415 -50.10 27.48 12.75
C SER A 415 -49.85 26.09 12.15
N GLN A 416 -49.05 26.00 11.09
CA GLN A 416 -48.65 24.73 10.48
C GLN A 416 -47.57 23.98 11.27
N LEU A 417 -46.75 24.71 11.99
CA LEU A 417 -45.70 24.14 12.87
C LEU A 417 -46.31 23.49 14.13
N PHE A 418 -47.51 23.93 14.57
CA PHE A 418 -48.23 23.30 15.69
C PHE A 418 -48.93 21.97 15.31
N LYS A 419 -49.45 21.83 14.09
CA LYS A 419 -50.14 20.62 13.65
C LYS A 419 -49.26 19.37 13.52
N GLU A 420 -47.95 19.54 13.35
CA GLU A 420 -47.01 18.41 13.32
C GLU A 420 -46.72 17.81 14.72
N LEU A 421 -47.26 18.38 15.80
CA LEU A 421 -47.22 17.81 17.16
C LEU A 421 -48.31 16.80 17.45
N GLU A 422 -49.39 16.75 16.64
CA GLU A 422 -50.52 15.87 16.82
C GLU A 422 -50.52 14.63 15.91
N ALA A 423 -49.52 14.48 15.02
CA ALA A 423 -49.29 13.33 14.15
C ALA A 423 -48.04 12.55 14.57
#